data_3b3153993e43b18456e05a90cc622044
#
_entry.id   3b3153993e43b18456e05a90cc622044
#
_cell.length_a   1.000
_cell.length_b   1.000
_cell.length_c   1.000
_cell.angle_alpha   90.00
_cell.angle_beta   90.00
_cell.angle_gamma   90.00
#
_symmetry.space_group_name_H-M   'P 1'
#
loop_
_entity.id
_entity.type
_entity.pdbx_description
1 polymer ?
#
loop_
_entity_poly.entity_id
_entity_poly.type
_entity_poly.pdbx_seq_one_letter_code
_entity_poly.pdbx_strand_id
1 'polypeptide(L)'
;LSSSSAASDVYKRQYLLFVLFATAGLYFQLNYTFLGAVQLTIYAGGIIVLYVFSILLTSSDADKKEPLRNRRKVAGLIASAVGVALSLFLLLSHTFPEVMALSDAGELSMKTIGYTMMGTGKYQYLLPFELVSVLLLACIVGGLMIARKRQ
;
A
#
# COMPACT_ATOMS: atom_id res chain seq x y z
N LEU A 1 -11.19 -2.12 -30.69
CA LEU A 1 -11.64 -2.53 -29.34
C LEU A 1 -10.48 -2.88 -28.38
N SER A 2 -9.33 -3.33 -28.88
CA SER A 2 -8.13 -3.62 -28.06
C SER A 2 -7.47 -2.37 -27.51
N SER A 3 -7.48 -1.26 -28.22
CA SER A 3 -6.86 0.00 -27.79
C SER A 3 -7.56 0.65 -26.59
N SER A 4 -8.88 0.48 -26.46
CA SER A 4 -9.64 1.06 -25.36
C SER A 4 -9.39 0.34 -24.02
N SER A 5 -9.09 -0.97 -24.06
CA SER A 5 -8.76 -1.75 -22.85
C SER A 5 -7.36 -1.39 -22.33
N ALA A 6 -6.37 -1.31 -23.21
CA ALA A 6 -5.01 -0.90 -22.85
C ALA A 6 -4.97 0.54 -22.29
N ALA A 7 -5.70 1.47 -22.90
CA ALA A 7 -5.84 2.82 -22.38
C ALA A 7 -6.47 2.83 -20.97
N SER A 8 -7.53 2.03 -20.74
CA SER A 8 -8.15 1.91 -19.41
C SER A 8 -7.17 1.42 -18.35
N ASP A 9 -6.28 0.49 -18.66
CA ASP A 9 -5.31 -0.05 -17.71
C ASP A 9 -4.16 0.92 -17.43
N VAL A 10 -3.76 1.74 -18.40
CA VAL A 10 -2.79 2.83 -18.18
C VAL A 10 -3.36 3.86 -17.22
N TYR A 11 -4.61 4.29 -17.40
CA TYR A 11 -5.24 5.26 -16.49
C TYR A 11 -5.41 4.71 -15.07
N LYS A 12 -5.77 3.44 -14.90
CA LYS A 12 -5.86 2.81 -13.57
C LYS A 12 -4.54 2.85 -12.81
N ARG A 13 -3.42 2.60 -13.50
CA ARG A 13 -2.07 2.66 -12.92
C ARG A 13 -1.69 4.08 -12.54
N GLN A 14 -2.04 5.05 -13.38
CA GLN A 14 -1.81 6.46 -13.11
C GLN A 14 -2.57 6.92 -11.87
N TYR A 15 -3.84 6.55 -11.72
CA TYR A 15 -4.60 6.85 -10.51
C TYR A 15 -3.99 6.19 -9.27
N LEU A 16 -3.53 4.95 -9.36
CA LEU A 16 -2.86 4.29 -8.24
C LEU A 16 -1.59 5.06 -7.81
N LEU A 17 -0.79 5.52 -8.76
CA LEU A 17 0.37 6.35 -8.50
C LEU A 17 -0.02 7.63 -7.74
N PHE A 18 -1.04 8.36 -8.22
CA PHE A 18 -1.52 9.57 -7.56
C PHE A 18 -2.01 9.31 -6.14
N VAL A 19 -2.71 8.21 -5.89
CA VAL A 19 -3.15 7.83 -4.54
C VAL A 19 -1.96 7.61 -3.62
N LEU A 20 -0.90 6.95 -4.08
CA LEU A 20 0.30 6.71 -3.29
C LEU A 20 1.07 8.00 -2.99
N PHE A 21 1.14 8.93 -3.94
CA PHE A 21 1.69 10.26 -3.71
C PHE A 21 0.85 11.07 -2.71
N ALA A 22 -0.46 11.04 -2.84
CA ALA A 22 -1.37 11.72 -1.91
C ALA A 22 -1.23 11.16 -0.49
N THR A 23 -1.07 9.84 -0.35
CA THR A 23 -0.83 9.20 0.96
C THR A 23 0.48 9.68 1.58
N ALA A 24 1.55 9.84 0.79
CA ALA A 24 2.80 10.41 1.29
C ALA A 24 2.62 11.86 1.75
N GLY A 25 1.84 12.65 1.00
CA GLY A 25 1.48 14.02 1.37
C GLY A 25 0.75 14.08 2.72
N LEU A 26 -0.16 13.15 2.98
CA LEU A 26 -0.84 13.04 4.28
C LEU A 26 0.13 12.71 5.41
N TYR A 27 1.11 11.82 5.18
CA TYR A 27 2.14 11.55 6.19
C TYR A 27 2.97 12.79 6.51
N PHE A 28 3.37 13.58 5.52
CA PHE A 28 4.09 14.84 5.76
C PHE A 28 3.24 15.85 6.52
N GLN A 29 1.94 15.94 6.21
CA GLN A 29 1.01 16.82 6.91
C GLN A 29 0.85 16.45 8.39
N LEU A 30 0.94 15.15 8.72
CA LEU A 30 0.87 14.62 10.07
C LEU A 30 2.22 14.62 10.80
N ASN A 31 3.25 15.26 10.28
CA ASN A 31 4.63 15.27 10.79
C ASN A 31 5.31 13.90 10.86
N TYR A 32 4.83 12.92 10.08
CA TYR A 32 5.50 11.62 9.93
C TYR A 32 6.46 11.65 8.73
N THR A 33 7.49 12.48 8.79
CA THR A 33 8.42 12.72 7.67
C THR A 33 9.11 11.44 7.20
N PHE A 34 9.53 10.59 8.13
CA PHE A 34 10.13 9.28 7.78
C PHE A 34 9.17 8.39 7.00
N LEU A 35 7.91 8.26 7.47
CA LEU A 35 6.91 7.46 6.78
C LEU A 35 6.58 8.02 5.39
N GLY A 36 6.48 9.35 5.26
CA GLY A 36 6.26 10.01 3.98
C GLY A 36 7.39 9.73 2.99
N ALA A 37 8.65 9.81 3.44
CA ALA A 37 9.81 9.50 2.62
C ALA A 37 9.85 8.02 2.19
N VAL A 38 9.56 7.09 3.11
CA VAL A 38 9.45 5.65 2.81
C VAL A 38 8.33 5.37 1.83
N GLN A 39 7.15 6.00 2.01
CA GLN A 39 6.01 5.87 1.10
C GLN A 39 6.39 6.27 -0.33
N LEU A 40 7.07 7.40 -0.51
CA LEU A 40 7.52 7.86 -1.83
C LEU A 40 8.58 6.92 -2.43
N THR A 41 9.57 6.55 -1.65
CA THR A 41 10.72 5.79 -2.15
C THR A 41 10.34 4.34 -2.48
N ILE A 42 9.61 3.67 -1.60
CA ILE A 42 9.32 2.24 -1.73
C ILE A 42 8.05 2.02 -2.56
N TYR A 43 6.93 2.67 -2.20
CA TYR A 43 5.67 2.41 -2.88
C TYR A 43 5.58 3.13 -4.23
N ALA A 44 5.77 4.44 -4.26
CA ALA A 44 5.66 5.20 -5.50
C ALA A 44 6.90 5.00 -6.41
N GLY A 45 8.10 4.87 -5.84
CA GLY A 45 9.34 4.67 -6.59
C GLY A 45 9.59 3.20 -6.95
N GLY A 46 9.60 2.28 -5.99
CA GLY A 46 9.99 0.90 -6.19
C GLY A 46 8.86 0.01 -6.71
N ILE A 47 7.82 -0.16 -5.91
CA ILE A 47 6.78 -1.15 -6.18
C ILE A 47 5.97 -0.81 -7.44
N ILE A 48 5.56 0.44 -7.61
CA ILE A 48 4.78 0.85 -8.79
C ILE A 48 5.59 0.74 -10.07
N VAL A 49 6.86 1.11 -10.04
CA VAL A 49 7.73 1.00 -11.22
C VAL A 49 7.88 -0.46 -11.63
N LEU A 50 8.16 -1.36 -10.69
CA LEU A 50 8.25 -2.80 -10.95
C LEU A 50 6.91 -3.38 -11.44
N TYR A 51 5.80 -2.95 -10.86
CA TYR A 51 4.47 -3.37 -11.26
C TYR A 51 4.14 -2.94 -12.69
N VAL A 52 4.38 -1.68 -13.05
CA VAL A 52 4.18 -1.17 -14.41
C VAL A 52 5.07 -1.91 -15.42
N PHE A 53 6.34 -2.12 -15.07
CA PHE A 53 7.28 -2.83 -15.91
C PHE A 53 6.87 -4.30 -16.11
N SER A 54 6.44 -4.97 -15.05
CA SER A 54 5.93 -6.35 -15.13
C SER A 54 4.75 -6.48 -16.09
N ILE A 55 3.82 -5.55 -16.07
CA ILE A 55 2.66 -5.57 -16.97
C ILE A 55 3.06 -5.25 -18.41
N LEU A 56 4.03 -4.35 -18.62
CA LEU A 56 4.54 -4.05 -19.96
C LEU A 56 5.24 -5.25 -20.59
N LEU A 57 5.93 -6.07 -19.79
CA LEU A 57 6.60 -7.29 -20.27
C LEU A 57 5.64 -8.47 -20.43
N THR A 58 4.56 -8.49 -19.67
CA THR A 58 3.57 -9.58 -19.76
C THR A 58 2.51 -9.18 -20.78
N SER A 59 2.71 -9.56 -22.04
CA SER A 59 1.72 -9.35 -23.11
C SER A 59 0.41 -10.03 -22.72
N SER A 60 -0.62 -9.24 -22.53
CA SER A 60 -1.92 -9.71 -22.07
C SER A 60 -2.78 -10.22 -23.23
N ASP A 61 -2.52 -11.43 -23.68
CA ASP A 61 -3.49 -12.21 -24.47
C ASP A 61 -4.60 -12.84 -23.59
N ALA A 62 -4.52 -12.63 -22.28
CA ALA A 62 -5.39 -13.30 -21.30
C ALA A 62 -6.61 -12.47 -20.87
N ASP A 63 -6.89 -11.34 -21.49
CA ASP A 63 -8.07 -10.52 -21.14
C ASP A 63 -9.37 -11.06 -21.77
N LYS A 64 -9.62 -12.35 -21.60
CA LYS A 64 -10.97 -12.89 -21.70
C LYS A 64 -11.72 -12.38 -20.50
N LYS A 65 -12.43 -11.26 -20.68
CA LYS A 65 -13.40 -10.75 -19.71
C LYS A 65 -14.42 -11.84 -19.42
N GLU A 66 -14.18 -12.66 -18.40
CA GLU A 66 -15.26 -13.49 -17.86
C GLU A 66 -16.37 -12.54 -17.41
N PRO A 67 -17.61 -12.72 -17.93
CA PRO A 67 -18.72 -11.89 -17.49
C PRO A 67 -18.95 -12.15 -16.02
N LEU A 68 -18.56 -11.18 -15.17
CA LEU A 68 -18.78 -11.25 -13.73
C LEU A 68 -20.27 -11.52 -13.50
N ARG A 69 -20.55 -12.70 -12.96
CA ARG A 69 -21.91 -13.13 -12.64
C ARG A 69 -22.59 -12.05 -11.80
N ASN A 70 -23.77 -11.60 -12.20
CA ASN A 70 -24.50 -10.48 -11.61
C ASN A 70 -24.60 -10.53 -10.07
N ARG A 71 -24.66 -11.73 -9.51
CA ARG A 71 -24.69 -11.99 -8.05
C ARG A 71 -23.41 -11.53 -7.33
N ARG A 72 -22.23 -11.64 -7.96
CA ARG A 72 -20.96 -11.16 -7.39
C ARG A 72 -20.85 -9.64 -7.42
N LYS A 73 -21.40 -9.01 -8.44
CA LYS A 73 -21.45 -7.54 -8.54
C LYS A 73 -22.34 -6.94 -7.45
N VAL A 74 -23.52 -7.53 -7.23
CA VAL A 74 -24.44 -7.11 -6.19
C VAL A 74 -23.84 -7.33 -4.79
N ALA A 75 -23.21 -8.47 -4.54
CA ALA A 75 -22.55 -8.74 -3.26
C ALA A 75 -21.41 -7.74 -2.99
N GLY A 76 -20.60 -7.41 -4.01
CA GLY A 76 -19.54 -6.42 -3.89
C GLY A 76 -20.09 -5.01 -3.61
N LEU A 77 -21.19 -4.64 -4.26
CA LEU A 77 -21.81 -3.34 -4.04
C LEU A 77 -22.41 -3.23 -2.62
N ILE A 78 -23.06 -4.28 -2.13
CA ILE A 78 -23.55 -4.32 -0.75
C ILE A 78 -22.40 -4.23 0.26
N ALA A 79 -21.33 -5.01 0.08
CA ALA A 79 -20.17 -4.97 0.96
C ALA A 79 -19.51 -3.59 0.99
N SER A 80 -19.38 -2.95 -0.17
CA SER A 80 -18.84 -1.60 -0.28
C SER A 80 -19.74 -0.55 0.39
N ALA A 81 -21.04 -0.64 0.21
CA ALA A 81 -22.02 0.26 0.84
C ALA A 81 -21.99 0.12 2.37
N VAL A 82 -21.90 -1.10 2.89
CA VAL A 82 -21.75 -1.36 4.34
C VAL A 82 -20.44 -0.77 4.86
N GLY A 83 -19.33 -0.94 4.14
CA GLY A 83 -18.04 -0.36 4.51
C GLY A 83 -18.08 1.16 4.59
N VAL A 84 -18.67 1.81 3.59
CA VAL A 84 -18.84 3.28 3.56
C VAL A 84 -19.77 3.74 4.69
N ALA A 85 -20.89 3.07 4.93
CA ALA A 85 -21.82 3.40 6.00
C ALA A 85 -21.16 3.28 7.40
N LEU A 86 -20.40 2.22 7.63
CA LEU A 86 -19.63 2.03 8.88
C LEU A 86 -18.58 3.11 9.07
N SER A 87 -17.80 3.44 8.03
CA SER A 87 -16.81 4.49 8.09
C SER A 87 -17.41 5.85 8.38
N LEU A 88 -18.52 6.17 7.72
CA LEU A 88 -19.25 7.42 7.92
C LEU A 88 -19.87 7.49 9.32
N PHE A 89 -20.44 6.38 9.81
CA PHE A 89 -20.97 6.29 11.16
C PHE A 89 -19.90 6.53 12.21
N LEU A 90 -18.72 5.91 12.07
CA LEU A 90 -17.59 6.12 12.97
C LEU A 90 -17.09 7.58 12.94
N LEU A 91 -17.00 8.19 11.76
CA LEU A 91 -16.56 9.58 11.62
C LEU A 91 -17.57 10.57 12.26
N LEU A 92 -18.86 10.31 12.14
CA LEU A 92 -19.90 11.18 12.70
C LEU A 92 -20.12 10.95 14.18
N SER A 93 -19.90 9.73 14.68
CA SER A 93 -20.12 9.36 16.09
C SER A 93 -18.89 9.62 16.97
N HIS A 94 -17.71 9.69 16.40
CA HIS A 94 -16.47 9.89 17.14
C HIS A 94 -16.14 11.39 17.22
N THR A 95 -16.17 11.96 18.41
CA THR A 95 -15.59 13.27 18.71
C THR A 95 -14.08 13.11 18.67
N PHE A 96 -13.46 13.59 17.59
CA PHE A 96 -11.98 13.64 17.53
C PHE A 96 -11.48 14.68 18.53
N PRO A 97 -10.71 14.31 19.57
CA PRO A 97 -10.01 15.28 20.39
C PRO A 97 -9.15 16.13 19.46
N GLU A 98 -9.10 17.43 19.70
CA GLU A 98 -8.46 18.40 18.82
C GLU A 98 -7.09 17.89 18.32
N VAL A 99 -6.97 17.78 17.01
CA VAL A 99 -5.74 17.35 16.29
C VAL A 99 -4.57 18.32 16.60
N MET A 100 -4.85 19.46 17.18
CA MET A 100 -3.89 20.45 17.64
C MET A 100 -2.89 19.89 18.68
N ALA A 101 -3.29 18.92 19.49
CA ALA A 101 -2.39 18.28 20.46
C ALA A 101 -1.32 17.36 19.82
N LEU A 102 -1.57 16.89 18.60
CA LEU A 102 -0.60 16.06 17.85
C LEU A 102 0.46 16.90 17.13
N SER A 103 0.19 18.17 16.91
CA SER A 103 1.14 19.13 16.31
C SER A 103 2.33 19.45 17.24
N ASP A 104 2.15 19.28 18.55
CA ASP A 104 3.17 19.54 19.58
C ASP A 104 3.98 18.28 19.94
N ALA A 105 3.57 17.11 19.48
CA ALA A 105 4.39 15.89 19.51
C ALA A 105 5.46 16.05 18.42
N GLY A 106 6.64 16.54 18.81
CA GLY A 106 7.76 16.81 17.90
C GLY A 106 8.02 15.68 16.93
N GLU A 107 8.60 16.03 15.80
CA GLU A 107 8.95 15.11 14.71
C GLU A 107 9.62 13.83 15.23
N LEU A 108 9.03 12.68 14.96
CA LEU A 108 9.62 11.39 15.31
C LEU A 108 10.93 11.20 14.54
N SER A 109 12.03 11.44 15.23
CA SER A 109 13.36 11.26 14.64
C SER A 109 13.55 9.83 14.17
N MET A 110 14.09 9.67 12.97
CA MET A 110 14.50 8.38 12.39
C MET A 110 15.35 7.53 13.35
N LYS A 111 16.18 8.20 14.15
CA LYS A 111 17.01 7.57 15.19
C LYS A 111 16.15 6.92 16.29
N THR A 112 15.11 7.59 16.75
CA THR A 112 14.16 7.06 17.74
C THR A 112 13.42 5.84 17.19
N ILE A 113 12.98 5.88 15.95
CA ILE A 113 12.33 4.74 15.29
C ILE A 113 13.29 3.56 15.22
N GLY A 114 14.54 3.77 14.80
CA GLY A 114 15.56 2.72 14.75
C GLY A 114 15.83 2.07 16.10
N TYR A 115 15.98 2.85 17.16
CA TYR A 115 16.17 2.30 18.51
C TYR A 115 14.95 1.53 19.02
N THR A 116 13.75 2.00 18.72
CA THR A 116 12.52 1.31 19.13
C THR A 116 12.34 -0.01 18.39
N MET A 117 12.71 -0.08 17.11
CA MET A 117 12.62 -1.30 16.31
C MET A 117 13.67 -2.34 16.68
N MET A 118 14.88 -1.94 17.04
CA MET A 118 16.00 -2.87 17.31
C MET A 118 16.22 -3.14 18.82
N GLY A 119 15.48 -2.52 19.68
CA GLY A 119 15.68 -2.65 21.12
C GLY A 119 15.00 -3.89 21.72
N THR A 120 15.51 -4.32 22.88
CA THR A 120 15.03 -5.48 23.65
C THR A 120 14.24 -5.08 24.91
N GLY A 121 14.03 -3.80 25.15
CA GLY A 121 13.33 -3.28 26.33
C GLY A 121 11.81 -3.38 26.27
N LYS A 122 11.17 -2.94 27.34
CA LYS A 122 9.70 -2.81 27.39
C LYS A 122 9.23 -1.86 26.28
N TYR A 123 8.22 -2.26 25.51
CA TYR A 123 7.67 -1.51 24.36
C TYR A 123 8.61 -1.38 23.15
N GLN A 124 9.55 -2.29 22.97
CA GLN A 124 10.41 -2.37 21.79
C GLN A 124 10.02 -3.54 20.89
N TYR A 125 10.35 -3.44 19.59
CA TYR A 125 9.81 -4.29 18.54
C TYR A 125 10.85 -5.17 17.84
N LEU A 126 11.89 -5.63 18.58
CA LEU A 126 12.94 -6.47 18.00
C LEU A 126 12.39 -7.74 17.37
N LEU A 127 11.49 -8.44 18.03
CA LEU A 127 10.95 -9.71 17.57
C LEU A 127 10.12 -9.55 16.27
N PRO A 128 9.19 -8.60 16.14
CA PRO A 128 8.56 -8.27 14.87
C PRO A 128 9.55 -7.88 13.77
N PHE A 129 10.61 -7.16 14.11
CA PHE A 129 11.66 -6.77 13.15
C PHE A 129 12.41 -7.99 12.61
N GLU A 130 12.79 -8.95 13.45
CA GLU A 130 13.39 -10.20 13.03
C GLU A 130 12.47 -11.02 12.14
N LEU A 131 11.18 -11.12 12.47
CA LEU A 131 10.19 -11.82 11.64
C LEU A 131 10.05 -11.20 10.25
N VAL A 132 10.03 -9.88 10.16
CA VAL A 132 9.99 -9.18 8.86
C VAL A 132 11.26 -9.42 8.07
N SER A 133 12.43 -9.50 8.71
CA SER A 133 13.71 -9.81 8.06
C SER A 133 13.71 -11.22 7.45
N VAL A 134 13.19 -12.21 8.18
CA VAL A 134 13.04 -13.58 7.67
C VAL A 134 12.02 -13.62 6.52
N LEU A 135 10.92 -12.89 6.64
CA LEU A 135 9.94 -12.77 5.57
C LEU A 135 10.55 -12.16 4.30
N LEU A 136 11.35 -11.10 4.43
CA LEU A 136 12.05 -10.49 3.31
C LEU A 136 12.98 -11.50 2.61
N LEU A 137 13.75 -12.25 3.39
CA LEU A 137 14.62 -13.31 2.85
C LEU A 137 13.80 -14.36 2.10
N ALA A 138 12.69 -14.82 2.67
CA ALA A 138 11.81 -15.79 2.03
C ALA A 138 11.21 -15.25 0.72
N CYS A 139 10.82 -13.97 0.67
CA CYS A 139 10.33 -13.31 -0.55
C CYS A 139 11.39 -13.23 -1.63
N ILE A 140 12.64 -12.90 -1.28
CA ILE A 140 13.76 -12.84 -2.23
C ILE A 140 14.04 -14.23 -2.80
N VAL A 141 14.17 -15.25 -1.94
CA VAL A 141 14.41 -16.63 -2.37
C VAL A 141 13.24 -17.15 -3.23
N GLY A 142 12.00 -16.93 -2.80
CA GLY A 142 10.81 -17.30 -3.56
C GLY A 142 10.75 -16.63 -4.93
N GLY A 143 11.02 -15.35 -5.01
CA GLY A 143 11.09 -14.59 -6.27
C GLY A 143 12.15 -15.14 -7.22
N LEU A 144 13.34 -15.44 -6.71
CA LEU A 144 14.41 -16.06 -7.50
C LEU A 144 14.07 -17.47 -7.99
N MET A 145 13.41 -18.27 -7.16
CA MET A 145 12.97 -19.63 -7.54
C MET A 145 11.94 -19.59 -8.67
N ILE A 146 11.00 -18.64 -8.62
CA ILE A 146 9.98 -18.47 -9.66
C ILE A 146 10.60 -17.93 -10.95
N ALA A 147 11.51 -16.97 -10.84
CA ALA A 147 12.17 -16.35 -11.99
C ALA A 147 13.17 -17.30 -12.69
N ARG A 148 13.68 -18.31 -11.99
CA ARG A 148 14.63 -19.28 -12.54
C ARG A 148 13.96 -20.16 -13.60
N LYS A 149 14.36 -19.97 -14.87
CA LYS A 149 13.94 -20.83 -15.97
C LYS A 149 14.40 -22.28 -15.69
N ARG A 150 13.48 -23.23 -15.64
CA ARG A 150 13.85 -24.66 -15.66
C ARG A 150 14.49 -24.96 -17.01
N GLN A 151 15.77 -25.26 -16.98
CA GLN A 151 16.47 -25.89 -18.12
C GLN A 151 16.09 -27.36 -18.15
#